data_bc129a87e17da392b9a5fa606de58745
#
_entry.id   bc129a87e17da392b9a5fa606de58745
#
_cell.length_a   1.000
_cell.length_b   1.000
_cell.length_c   1.000
_cell.angle_alpha   90.00
_cell.angle_beta   90.00
_cell.angle_gamma   90.00
#
_symmetry.space_group_name_H-M   'P 1'
#
loop_
_entity.id
_entity.type
_entity.pdbx_description
1 polymer ?
#
loop_
_entity_poly.entity_id
_entity_poly.type
_entity_poly.pdbx_seq_one_letter_code
_entity_poly.pdbx_strand_id
1 'polypeptide(L)'
;MNTLSSPTSRGARQPLVAAAAVAFTIVSWASAFPFIRIGLHGLAPLQLAAARFATAALLVIAWLAWRRPPLPTKGDAWRFLACGLLGIALYNALLNTGEQTVSAGAASFIVNTLPIFTALLAAVFLRERFNCWGWLGSLVSLAGIAVIAQGQPGGLVLGSGSTLILGAALCSASYFVLQRRLIPVYGALPCTAYTLLAGAALLAPWLPGALVSLGGGSRDTALAVVVLGVFPAALGYATWTFALGYFGAARAANFLYLTPAVATLLSMALTGERPGIATACGGLLAIAGVTVVAWRGRS
;
A
#
# COMPACT_ATOMS: atom_id res chain seq x y z
N MET A 1 50.24 -14.17 -11.54
CA MET A 1 49.53 -14.10 -10.24
C MET A 1 48.18 -13.48 -10.51
N ASN A 2 47.17 -14.29 -10.74
CA ASN A 2 45.78 -13.86 -10.96
C ASN A 2 45.10 -13.73 -9.60
N THR A 3 44.86 -12.49 -9.19
CA THR A 3 44.00 -12.22 -8.02
C THR A 3 42.56 -12.42 -8.45
N LEU A 4 41.99 -13.56 -8.07
CA LEU A 4 40.56 -13.84 -8.14
C LEU A 4 39.85 -12.84 -7.20
N SER A 5 39.25 -11.80 -7.77
CA SER A 5 38.33 -10.93 -7.05
C SER A 5 37.08 -11.76 -6.67
N SER A 6 36.91 -11.97 -5.38
CA SER A 6 35.71 -12.62 -4.81
C SER A 6 34.42 -11.93 -5.28
N PRO A 7 33.36 -12.69 -5.64
CA PRO A 7 32.09 -12.10 -6.01
C PRO A 7 31.54 -11.30 -4.83
N THR A 8 31.36 -10.01 -5.05
CA THR A 8 30.99 -9.01 -4.04
C THR A 8 29.71 -9.41 -3.31
N SER A 9 29.77 -9.39 -1.98
CA SER A 9 28.69 -9.63 -1.01
C SER A 9 27.42 -8.76 -1.20
N ARG A 10 27.40 -7.87 -2.18
CA ARG A 10 26.25 -7.06 -2.58
C ARG A 10 25.12 -7.87 -3.25
N GLY A 11 25.41 -8.91 -4.02
CA GLY A 11 24.40 -9.70 -4.72
C GLY A 11 23.51 -10.52 -3.79
N ALA A 12 24.06 -11.06 -2.72
CA ALA A 12 23.31 -11.89 -1.76
C ALA A 12 22.46 -11.10 -0.77
N ARG A 13 22.75 -9.80 -0.54
CA ARG A 13 22.00 -8.94 0.39
C ARG A 13 20.75 -8.30 -0.22
N GLN A 14 20.71 -8.10 -1.53
CA GLN A 14 19.57 -7.43 -2.21
C GLN A 14 18.23 -8.17 -2.05
N PRO A 15 18.12 -9.49 -2.23
CA PRO A 15 16.84 -10.19 -2.05
C PRO A 15 16.34 -10.15 -0.61
N LEU A 16 17.23 -10.19 0.38
CA LEU A 16 16.87 -10.08 1.80
C LEU A 16 16.34 -8.68 2.13
N VAL A 17 17.00 -7.63 1.63
CA VAL A 17 16.54 -6.25 1.80
C VAL A 17 15.18 -6.03 1.12
N ALA A 18 14.97 -6.60 -0.07
CA ALA A 18 13.69 -6.50 -0.76
C ALA A 18 12.57 -7.25 -0.02
N ALA A 19 12.86 -8.43 0.54
CA ALA A 19 11.92 -9.17 1.37
C ALA A 19 11.59 -8.41 2.67
N ALA A 20 12.59 -7.83 3.34
CA ALA A 20 12.38 -7.01 4.53
C ALA A 20 11.55 -5.74 4.21
N ALA A 21 11.77 -5.11 3.06
CA ALA A 21 10.99 -3.96 2.61
C ALA A 21 9.51 -4.33 2.39
N VAL A 22 9.25 -5.48 1.76
CA VAL A 22 7.88 -6.02 1.59
C VAL A 22 7.25 -6.30 2.95
N ALA A 23 7.96 -7.01 3.85
CA ALA A 23 7.44 -7.33 5.18
C ALA A 23 7.08 -6.07 5.98
N PHE A 24 7.96 -5.07 5.98
CA PHE A 24 7.70 -3.77 6.62
C PHE A 24 6.48 -3.08 6.00
N THR A 25 6.38 -3.05 4.67
CA THR A 25 5.24 -2.45 3.96
C THR A 25 3.92 -3.12 4.37
N ILE A 26 3.89 -4.46 4.39
CA ILE A 26 2.69 -5.23 4.74
C ILE A 26 2.26 -4.92 6.18
N VAL A 27 3.17 -4.99 7.14
CA VAL A 27 2.87 -4.69 8.55
C VAL A 27 2.39 -3.25 8.70
N SER A 28 3.08 -2.31 8.06
CA SER A 28 2.78 -0.89 8.11
C SER A 28 1.41 -0.58 7.50
N TRP A 29 1.08 -1.16 6.34
CA TRP A 29 -0.21 -0.95 5.69
C TRP A 29 -1.36 -1.72 6.37
N ALA A 30 -1.09 -2.91 6.93
CA ALA A 30 -2.06 -3.62 7.74
C ALA A 30 -2.49 -2.83 8.97
N SER A 31 -1.54 -2.14 9.62
CA SER A 31 -1.84 -1.28 10.76
C SER A 31 -2.62 -0.02 10.39
N ALA A 32 -2.65 0.38 9.10
CA ALA A 32 -3.35 1.60 8.67
C ALA A 32 -4.86 1.52 8.92
N PHE A 33 -5.51 0.38 8.71
CA PHE A 33 -6.97 0.24 8.85
C PHE A 33 -7.49 0.62 10.24
N PRO A 34 -6.98 0.08 11.36
CA PRO A 34 -7.42 0.51 12.68
C PRO A 34 -7.11 1.98 12.97
N PHE A 35 -5.95 2.50 12.53
CA PHE A 35 -5.61 3.90 12.73
C PHE A 35 -6.46 4.85 11.87
N ILE A 36 -6.89 4.47 10.67
CA ILE A 36 -7.85 5.23 9.88
C ILE A 36 -9.17 5.36 10.65
N ARG A 37 -9.69 4.27 11.22
CA ARG A 37 -10.91 4.32 12.04
C ARG A 37 -10.79 5.26 13.22
N ILE A 38 -9.68 5.20 13.97
CA ILE A 38 -9.43 6.13 15.09
C ILE A 38 -9.40 7.58 14.57
N GLY A 39 -8.72 7.83 13.46
CA GLY A 39 -8.63 9.15 12.84
C GLY A 39 -10.00 9.70 12.39
N LEU A 40 -10.86 8.84 11.83
CA LEU A 40 -12.20 9.20 11.36
C LEU A 40 -13.20 9.56 12.49
N HIS A 41 -12.88 9.25 13.75
CA HIS A 41 -13.71 9.74 14.87
C HIS A 41 -13.58 11.27 15.07
N GLY A 42 -12.46 11.87 14.66
CA GLY A 42 -12.23 13.32 14.84
C GLY A 42 -12.03 14.10 13.55
N LEU A 43 -11.87 13.44 12.41
CA LEU A 43 -11.57 14.07 11.13
C LEU A 43 -12.49 13.54 10.02
N ALA A 44 -12.92 14.40 9.11
CA ALA A 44 -13.56 13.98 7.87
C ALA A 44 -12.56 13.18 6.99
N PRO A 45 -13.03 12.30 6.08
CA PRO A 45 -12.18 11.42 5.27
C PRO A 45 -11.04 12.14 4.54
N LEU A 46 -11.32 13.27 3.90
CA LEU A 46 -10.33 14.05 3.17
C LEU A 46 -9.42 14.88 4.10
N GLN A 47 -9.93 15.30 5.25
CA GLN A 47 -9.12 15.96 6.29
C GLN A 47 -8.08 14.97 6.87
N LEU A 48 -8.49 13.74 7.15
CA LEU A 48 -7.57 12.68 7.61
C LEU A 48 -6.50 12.39 6.56
N ALA A 49 -6.89 12.26 5.28
CA ALA A 49 -5.93 12.08 4.19
C ALA A 49 -4.96 13.27 4.10
N ALA A 50 -5.47 14.51 4.13
CA ALA A 50 -4.63 15.71 4.07
C ALA A 50 -3.63 15.79 5.22
N ALA A 51 -4.07 15.57 6.46
CA ALA A 51 -3.21 15.64 7.64
C ALA A 51 -2.10 14.57 7.64
N ARG A 52 -2.45 13.29 7.32
CA ARG A 52 -1.45 12.21 7.27
C ARG A 52 -0.42 12.41 6.16
N PHE A 53 -0.85 12.88 4.97
CA PHE A 53 0.09 13.12 3.87
C PHE A 53 0.85 14.44 4.01
N ALA A 54 0.34 15.44 4.73
CA ALA A 54 1.12 16.60 5.17
C ALA A 54 2.25 16.17 6.13
N THR A 55 1.96 15.29 7.10
CA THR A 55 2.99 14.70 7.99
C THR A 55 4.05 13.95 7.20
N ALA A 56 3.66 13.12 6.22
CA ALA A 56 4.59 12.43 5.34
C ALA A 56 5.40 13.41 4.48
N ALA A 57 4.77 14.47 3.96
CA ALA A 57 5.42 15.49 3.16
C ALA A 57 6.53 16.22 3.91
N LEU A 58 6.35 16.51 5.21
CA LEU A 58 7.40 17.12 6.04
C LEU A 58 8.65 16.26 6.09
N LEU A 59 8.50 14.94 6.27
CA LEU A 59 9.63 13.99 6.28
C LEU A 59 10.31 13.94 4.90
N VAL A 60 9.51 13.93 3.83
CA VAL A 60 10.00 13.91 2.46
C VAL A 60 10.72 15.20 2.10
N ILE A 61 10.20 16.36 2.48
CA ILE A 61 10.85 17.67 2.25
C ILE A 61 12.20 17.71 2.99
N ALA A 62 12.26 17.28 4.25
CA ALA A 62 13.50 17.19 5.00
C ALA A 62 14.52 16.28 4.29
N TRP A 63 14.08 15.13 3.79
CA TRP A 63 14.92 14.21 3.04
C TRP A 63 15.40 14.82 1.72
N LEU A 64 14.53 15.49 0.95
CA LEU A 64 14.88 16.16 -0.31
C LEU A 64 15.87 17.29 -0.08
N ALA A 65 15.70 18.10 0.98
CA ALA A 65 16.61 19.18 1.35
C ALA A 65 18.01 18.65 1.67
N TRP A 66 18.08 17.47 2.30
CA TRP A 66 19.34 16.81 2.65
C TRP A 66 20.02 16.14 1.44
N ARG A 67 19.27 15.33 0.67
CA ARG A 67 19.84 14.48 -0.39
C ARG A 67 19.92 15.16 -1.74
N ARG A 68 19.10 16.19 -1.97
CA ARG A 68 19.04 17.01 -3.21
C ARG A 68 19.05 16.18 -4.51
N PRO A 69 18.18 15.17 -4.65
CA PRO A 69 18.13 14.40 -5.90
C PRO A 69 17.71 15.29 -7.06
N PRO A 70 18.06 14.92 -8.32
CA PRO A 70 17.65 15.69 -9.48
C PRO A 70 16.12 15.80 -9.57
N LEU A 71 15.65 17.00 -9.91
CA LEU A 71 14.21 17.26 -10.08
C LEU A 71 13.65 16.47 -11.28
N PRO A 72 12.36 16.10 -11.23
CA PRO A 72 11.70 15.51 -12.38
C PRO A 72 11.77 16.41 -13.61
N THR A 73 11.98 15.79 -14.77
CA THR A 73 11.89 16.52 -16.04
C THR A 73 10.46 17.04 -16.25
N LYS A 74 10.31 18.10 -17.04
CA LYS A 74 8.96 18.62 -17.40
C LYS A 74 8.09 17.54 -18.07
N GLY A 75 8.71 16.64 -18.84
CA GLY A 75 8.02 15.51 -19.47
C GLY A 75 7.51 14.45 -18.50
N ASP A 76 8.14 14.30 -17.32
CA ASP A 76 7.73 13.33 -16.30
C ASP A 76 6.91 13.94 -15.14
N ALA A 77 6.87 15.28 -15.03
CA ALA A 77 6.14 15.97 -13.97
C ALA A 77 4.65 15.58 -13.93
N TRP A 78 4.00 15.46 -15.10
CA TRP A 78 2.61 15.00 -15.20
C TRP A 78 2.41 13.57 -14.72
N ARG A 79 3.43 12.70 -14.89
CA ARG A 79 3.39 11.30 -14.42
C ARG A 79 3.46 11.24 -12.90
N PHE A 80 4.28 12.08 -12.28
CA PHE A 80 4.31 12.21 -10.81
C PHE A 80 3.01 12.79 -10.27
N LEU A 81 2.42 13.76 -10.96
CA LEU A 81 1.10 14.30 -10.61
C LEU A 81 0.02 13.20 -10.72
N ALA A 82 0.03 12.41 -11.79
CA ALA A 82 -0.88 11.28 -11.96
C ALA A 82 -0.66 10.19 -10.89
N CYS A 83 0.60 9.88 -10.53
CA CYS A 83 0.93 8.98 -9.43
C CYS A 83 0.39 9.52 -8.09
N GLY A 84 0.56 10.81 -7.81
CA GLY A 84 0.04 11.47 -6.61
C GLY A 84 -1.49 11.48 -6.57
N LEU A 85 -2.13 11.74 -7.71
CA LEU A 85 -3.59 11.68 -7.82
C LEU A 85 -4.13 10.28 -7.58
N LEU A 86 -3.64 9.28 -8.35
CA LEU A 86 -4.17 7.92 -8.32
C LEU A 86 -3.75 7.14 -7.07
N GLY A 87 -2.46 7.25 -6.69
CA GLY A 87 -1.91 6.47 -5.58
C GLY A 87 -2.15 7.09 -4.19
N ILE A 88 -2.48 8.38 -4.12
CA ILE A 88 -2.60 9.09 -2.85
C ILE A 88 -3.94 9.81 -2.75
N ALA A 89 -4.17 10.88 -3.52
CA ALA A 89 -5.32 11.74 -3.29
C ALA A 89 -6.65 10.99 -3.54
N LEU A 90 -6.86 10.48 -4.74
CA LEU A 90 -8.10 9.80 -5.12
C LEU A 90 -8.24 8.45 -4.40
N TYR A 91 -7.15 7.67 -4.29
CA TYR A 91 -7.15 6.42 -3.53
C TYR A 91 -7.64 6.63 -2.09
N ASN A 92 -7.06 7.59 -1.36
CA ASN A 92 -7.45 7.82 0.03
C ASN A 92 -8.82 8.49 0.15
N ALA A 93 -9.21 9.36 -0.79
CA ALA A 93 -10.56 9.91 -0.82
C ALA A 93 -11.61 8.80 -0.93
N LEU A 94 -11.43 7.88 -1.88
CA LEU A 94 -12.34 6.76 -2.12
C LEU A 94 -12.32 5.75 -0.95
N LEU A 95 -11.13 5.36 -0.46
CA LEU A 95 -10.98 4.41 0.63
C LEU A 95 -11.58 4.93 1.93
N ASN A 96 -11.16 6.12 2.39
CA ASN A 96 -11.62 6.66 3.67
C ASN A 96 -13.13 6.95 3.65
N THR A 97 -13.68 7.36 2.51
CA THR A 97 -15.14 7.55 2.38
C THR A 97 -15.86 6.20 2.40
N GLY A 98 -15.33 5.20 1.72
CA GLY A 98 -15.90 3.85 1.73
C GLY A 98 -15.87 3.20 3.12
N GLU A 99 -14.82 3.43 3.90
CA GLU A 99 -14.69 2.91 5.28
C GLU A 99 -15.67 3.55 6.29
N GLN A 100 -16.37 4.62 5.92
CA GLN A 100 -17.46 5.14 6.76
C GLN A 100 -18.65 4.17 6.83
N THR A 101 -18.89 3.40 5.77
CA THR A 101 -20.03 2.47 5.65
C THR A 101 -19.63 1.00 5.55
N VAL A 102 -18.35 0.71 5.34
CA VAL A 102 -17.81 -0.65 5.22
C VAL A 102 -16.88 -0.93 6.39
N SER A 103 -16.98 -2.12 6.99
CA SER A 103 -16.08 -2.53 8.08
C SER A 103 -14.62 -2.61 7.59
N ALA A 104 -13.65 -2.37 8.48
CA ALA A 104 -12.22 -2.44 8.16
C ALA A 104 -11.82 -3.81 7.56
N GLY A 105 -12.41 -4.92 8.05
CA GLY A 105 -12.18 -6.25 7.51
C GLY A 105 -12.68 -6.41 6.08
N ALA A 106 -13.92 -5.95 5.78
CA ALA A 106 -14.47 -5.98 4.43
C ALA A 106 -13.74 -5.00 3.49
N ALA A 107 -13.36 -3.82 3.96
CA ALA A 107 -12.56 -2.86 3.21
C ALA A 107 -11.18 -3.46 2.82
N SER A 108 -10.51 -4.10 3.78
CA SER A 108 -9.26 -4.83 3.54
C SER A 108 -9.41 -5.91 2.47
N PHE A 109 -10.51 -6.68 2.50
CA PHE A 109 -10.81 -7.68 1.47
C PHE A 109 -10.95 -7.04 0.08
N ILE A 110 -11.77 -6.01 -0.04
CA ILE A 110 -12.04 -5.35 -1.33
C ILE A 110 -10.77 -4.72 -1.89
N VAL A 111 -9.97 -4.05 -1.08
CA VAL A 111 -8.66 -3.48 -1.50
C VAL A 111 -7.73 -4.59 -1.99
N ASN A 112 -7.80 -5.79 -1.43
CA ASN A 112 -6.96 -6.92 -1.86
C ASN A 112 -7.37 -7.54 -3.21
N THR A 113 -8.34 -6.98 -3.94
CA THR A 113 -8.54 -7.21 -5.39
C THR A 113 -7.47 -6.48 -6.23
N LEU A 114 -6.78 -5.50 -5.66
CA LEU A 114 -5.72 -4.70 -6.27
C LEU A 114 -4.64 -5.52 -7.00
N PRO A 115 -4.12 -6.65 -6.48
CA PRO A 115 -3.12 -7.44 -7.20
C PRO A 115 -3.63 -7.98 -8.54
N ILE A 116 -4.90 -8.32 -8.65
CA ILE A 116 -5.50 -8.78 -9.92
C ILE A 116 -5.53 -7.63 -10.91
N PHE A 117 -6.02 -6.45 -10.52
CA PHE A 117 -5.98 -5.26 -11.36
C PHE A 117 -4.55 -4.90 -11.75
N THR A 118 -3.60 -4.98 -10.82
CA THR A 118 -2.18 -4.69 -11.09
C THR A 118 -1.61 -5.67 -12.11
N ALA A 119 -1.88 -6.98 -11.98
CA ALA A 119 -1.41 -8.00 -12.91
C ALA A 119 -1.97 -7.77 -14.32
N LEU A 120 -3.28 -7.48 -14.44
CA LEU A 120 -3.93 -7.16 -15.72
C LEU A 120 -3.32 -5.90 -16.37
N LEU A 121 -3.21 -4.82 -15.61
CA LEU A 121 -2.65 -3.57 -16.10
C LEU A 121 -1.16 -3.70 -16.45
N ALA A 122 -0.39 -4.43 -15.64
CA ALA A 122 1.03 -4.68 -15.91
C ALA A 122 1.23 -5.53 -17.16
N ALA A 123 0.38 -6.53 -17.40
CA ALA A 123 0.43 -7.32 -18.62
C ALA A 123 0.18 -6.45 -19.86
N VAL A 124 -0.82 -5.56 -19.82
CA VAL A 124 -1.19 -4.69 -20.96
C VAL A 124 -0.17 -3.56 -21.16
N PHE A 125 0.19 -2.83 -20.10
CA PHE A 125 0.96 -1.59 -20.22
C PHE A 125 2.47 -1.75 -20.03
N LEU A 126 2.90 -2.73 -19.24
CA LEU A 126 4.33 -3.01 -18.99
C LEU A 126 4.83 -4.23 -19.75
N ARG A 127 3.94 -4.97 -20.40
CA ARG A 127 4.24 -6.26 -21.04
C ARG A 127 4.90 -7.26 -20.08
N GLU A 128 4.64 -7.12 -18.77
CA GLU A 128 5.04 -8.10 -17.78
C GLU A 128 4.31 -9.42 -18.04
N ARG A 129 5.04 -10.52 -18.13
CA ARG A 129 4.43 -11.84 -18.32
C ARG A 129 4.10 -12.43 -16.95
N PHE A 130 2.84 -12.83 -16.81
CA PHE A 130 2.34 -13.50 -15.62
C PHE A 130 1.86 -14.88 -16.05
N ASN A 131 2.60 -15.92 -15.66
CA ASN A 131 2.30 -17.27 -16.13
C ASN A 131 1.06 -17.86 -15.42
N CYS A 132 0.63 -19.06 -15.84
CA CYS A 132 -0.57 -19.71 -15.29
C CYS A 132 -0.47 -19.96 -13.76
N TRP A 133 0.74 -20.23 -13.23
CA TRP A 133 0.96 -20.39 -11.80
C TRP A 133 0.79 -19.07 -11.02
N GLY A 134 1.17 -17.96 -11.64
CA GLY A 134 0.93 -16.63 -11.09
C GLY A 134 -0.57 -16.34 -10.95
N TRP A 135 -1.36 -16.61 -11.99
CA TRP A 135 -2.81 -16.47 -11.95
C TRP A 135 -3.46 -17.41 -10.95
N LEU A 136 -3.07 -18.69 -10.94
CA LEU A 136 -3.58 -19.68 -9.99
C LEU A 136 -3.29 -19.26 -8.55
N GLY A 137 -2.06 -18.88 -8.24
CA GLY A 137 -1.69 -18.43 -6.90
C GLY A 137 -2.44 -17.17 -6.46
N SER A 138 -2.67 -16.21 -7.38
CA SER A 138 -3.47 -15.00 -7.11
C SER A 138 -4.92 -15.34 -6.78
N LEU A 139 -5.54 -16.26 -7.54
CA LEU A 139 -6.92 -16.72 -7.30
C LEU A 139 -7.02 -17.48 -5.97
N VAL A 140 -6.06 -18.35 -5.66
CA VAL A 140 -6.00 -19.07 -4.38
C VAL A 140 -5.88 -18.08 -3.21
N SER A 141 -5.00 -17.07 -3.34
CA SER A 141 -4.86 -16.03 -2.31
C SER A 141 -6.14 -15.23 -2.13
N LEU A 142 -6.79 -14.83 -3.23
CA LEU A 142 -8.06 -14.10 -3.18
C LEU A 142 -9.17 -14.92 -2.53
N ALA A 143 -9.26 -16.23 -2.84
CA ALA A 143 -10.20 -17.13 -2.18
C ALA A 143 -9.94 -17.23 -0.66
N GLY A 144 -8.67 -17.30 -0.26
CA GLY A 144 -8.29 -17.27 1.16
C GLY A 144 -8.76 -15.98 1.86
N ILE A 145 -8.59 -14.83 1.22
CA ILE A 145 -9.05 -13.54 1.74
C ILE A 145 -10.58 -13.48 1.80
N ALA A 146 -11.29 -14.07 0.84
CA ALA A 146 -12.74 -14.17 0.86
C ALA A 146 -13.25 -14.98 2.08
N VAL A 147 -12.55 -16.08 2.41
CA VAL A 147 -12.84 -16.88 3.62
C VAL A 147 -12.60 -16.07 4.89
N ILE A 148 -11.51 -15.29 4.97
CA ILE A 148 -11.26 -14.38 6.10
C ILE A 148 -12.41 -13.38 6.25
N ALA A 149 -12.81 -12.74 5.13
CA ALA A 149 -13.84 -11.71 5.15
C ALA A 149 -15.22 -12.24 5.58
N GLN A 150 -15.57 -13.47 5.22
CA GLN A 150 -16.79 -14.13 5.69
C GLN A 150 -16.80 -14.39 7.20
N GLY A 151 -15.62 -14.60 7.80
CA GLY A 151 -15.47 -14.79 9.24
C GLY A 151 -15.48 -13.50 10.07
N GLN A 152 -15.56 -12.31 9.44
CA GLN A 152 -15.59 -11.03 10.15
C GLN A 152 -17.02 -10.61 10.52
N PRO A 153 -17.20 -9.89 11.65
CA PRO A 153 -18.49 -9.32 11.99
C PRO A 153 -19.02 -8.40 10.86
N GLY A 154 -20.25 -8.66 10.42
CA GLY A 154 -20.91 -7.93 9.33
C GLY A 154 -20.66 -8.46 7.92
N GLY A 155 -19.74 -9.39 7.71
CA GLY A 155 -19.49 -10.03 6.41
C GLY A 155 -19.16 -9.06 5.27
N LEU A 156 -19.39 -9.50 4.03
CA LEU A 156 -19.27 -8.68 2.83
C LEU A 156 -20.61 -8.02 2.51
N VAL A 157 -20.70 -6.72 2.73
CA VAL A 157 -21.87 -5.92 2.32
C VAL A 157 -21.54 -5.22 1.02
N LEU A 158 -22.27 -5.53 -0.07
CA LEU A 158 -22.18 -4.84 -1.33
C LEU A 158 -23.05 -3.58 -1.29
N GLY A 159 -22.43 -2.42 -1.36
CA GLY A 159 -23.09 -1.11 -1.33
C GLY A 159 -22.19 -0.01 -1.92
N SER A 160 -22.63 1.24 -1.81
CA SER A 160 -21.89 2.40 -2.33
C SER A 160 -20.44 2.48 -1.78
N GLY A 161 -20.25 2.19 -0.50
CA GLY A 161 -18.92 2.17 0.11
C GLY A 161 -18.00 1.11 -0.50
N SER A 162 -18.51 -0.10 -0.76
CA SER A 162 -17.76 -1.17 -1.41
C SER A 162 -17.32 -0.80 -2.82
N THR A 163 -18.17 -0.11 -3.58
CA THR A 163 -17.85 0.38 -4.92
C THR A 163 -16.75 1.44 -4.88
N LEU A 164 -16.79 2.35 -3.90
CA LEU A 164 -15.72 3.34 -3.70
C LEU A 164 -14.37 2.65 -3.39
N ILE A 165 -14.36 1.65 -2.52
CA ILE A 165 -13.14 0.91 -2.17
C ILE A 165 -12.60 0.11 -3.37
N LEU A 166 -13.48 -0.45 -4.20
CA LEU A 166 -13.07 -1.10 -5.44
C LEU A 166 -12.43 -0.11 -6.42
N GLY A 167 -13.01 1.10 -6.54
CA GLY A 167 -12.41 2.21 -7.28
C GLY A 167 -11.05 2.62 -6.73
N ALA A 168 -10.88 2.65 -5.41
CA ALA A 168 -9.59 2.89 -4.77
C ALA A 168 -8.56 1.81 -5.16
N ALA A 169 -8.93 0.53 -5.14
CA ALA A 169 -8.06 -0.57 -5.56
C ALA A 169 -7.59 -0.41 -7.02
N LEU A 170 -8.49 -0.03 -7.94
CA LEU A 170 -8.14 0.23 -9.33
C LEU A 170 -7.21 1.44 -9.49
N CYS A 171 -7.46 2.52 -8.76
CA CYS A 171 -6.58 3.70 -8.74
C CYS A 171 -5.17 3.32 -8.27
N SER A 172 -5.04 2.56 -7.19
CA SER A 172 -3.77 2.11 -6.66
C SER A 172 -3.04 1.16 -7.62
N ALA A 173 -3.75 0.25 -8.28
CA ALA A 173 -3.18 -0.63 -9.31
C ALA A 173 -2.60 0.19 -10.48
N SER A 174 -3.34 1.19 -10.93
CA SER A 174 -2.91 2.11 -12.00
C SER A 174 -1.65 2.89 -11.59
N TYR A 175 -1.61 3.36 -10.34
CA TYR A 175 -0.43 4.01 -9.76
C TYR A 175 0.78 3.07 -9.74
N PHE A 176 0.65 1.81 -9.33
CA PHE A 176 1.76 0.86 -9.31
C PHE A 176 2.39 0.67 -10.68
N VAL A 177 1.55 0.51 -11.70
CA VAL A 177 1.98 0.34 -13.08
C VAL A 177 2.66 1.61 -13.63
N LEU A 178 2.09 2.78 -13.34
CA LEU A 178 2.65 4.05 -13.78
C LEU A 178 4.00 4.33 -13.10
N GLN A 179 4.08 4.14 -11.78
CA GLN A 179 5.30 4.38 -11.01
C GLN A 179 6.43 3.41 -11.41
N ARG A 180 6.10 2.17 -11.77
CA ARG A 180 7.09 1.16 -12.19
C ARG A 180 7.97 1.64 -13.33
N ARG A 181 7.44 2.49 -14.22
CA ARG A 181 8.20 3.09 -15.33
C ARG A 181 9.16 4.20 -14.90
N LEU A 182 8.88 4.88 -13.80
CA LEU A 182 9.69 6.00 -13.29
C LEU A 182 10.88 5.52 -12.44
N ILE A 183 10.72 4.37 -11.76
CA ILE A 183 11.73 3.85 -10.83
C ILE A 183 13.12 3.65 -11.47
N PRO A 184 13.26 3.09 -12.71
CA PRO A 184 14.57 2.94 -13.35
C PRO A 184 15.27 4.27 -13.65
N VAL A 185 14.49 5.35 -13.85
CA VAL A 185 15.01 6.68 -14.22
C VAL A 185 15.43 7.46 -12.99
N TYR A 186 14.59 7.48 -11.95
CA TYR A 186 14.77 8.35 -10.78
C TYR A 186 15.23 7.61 -9.52
N GLY A 187 15.09 6.28 -9.49
CA GLY A 187 15.28 5.49 -8.29
C GLY A 187 14.04 5.46 -7.39
N ALA A 188 13.98 4.53 -6.43
CA ALA A 188 12.81 4.29 -5.60
C ALA A 188 12.47 5.48 -4.67
N LEU A 189 13.46 5.99 -3.94
CA LEU A 189 13.24 7.06 -2.96
C LEU A 189 12.82 8.40 -3.59
N PRO A 190 13.48 8.91 -4.66
CA PRO A 190 12.98 10.10 -5.35
C PRO A 190 11.58 9.90 -5.96
N CYS A 191 11.29 8.72 -6.53
CA CYS A 191 9.95 8.41 -7.02
C CYS A 191 8.89 8.52 -5.92
N THR A 192 9.17 7.95 -4.75
CA THR A 192 8.30 8.07 -3.58
C THR A 192 8.14 9.53 -3.17
N ALA A 193 9.25 10.25 -3.06
CA ALA A 193 9.26 11.64 -2.61
C ALA A 193 8.39 12.54 -3.50
N TYR A 194 8.60 12.51 -4.80
CA TYR A 194 7.83 13.34 -5.73
C TYR A 194 6.36 12.93 -5.82
N THR A 195 6.06 11.63 -5.75
CA THR A 195 4.69 11.13 -5.71
C THR A 195 3.97 11.59 -4.43
N LEU A 196 4.63 11.50 -3.26
CA LEU A 196 4.06 11.95 -1.98
C LEU A 196 3.80 13.45 -1.97
N LEU A 197 4.73 14.25 -2.48
CA LEU A 197 4.54 15.70 -2.57
C LEU A 197 3.40 16.07 -3.51
N ALA A 198 3.31 15.41 -4.67
CA ALA A 198 2.21 15.64 -5.60
C ALA A 198 0.85 15.28 -4.98
N GLY A 199 0.76 14.14 -4.30
CA GLY A 199 -0.46 13.73 -3.59
C GLY A 199 -0.82 14.65 -2.42
N ALA A 200 0.16 15.06 -1.61
CA ALA A 200 -0.03 16.01 -0.52
C ALA A 200 -0.49 17.38 -1.03
N ALA A 201 0.07 17.87 -2.14
CA ALA A 201 -0.35 19.12 -2.77
C ALA A 201 -1.81 19.05 -3.24
N LEU A 202 -2.23 17.94 -3.84
CA LEU A 202 -3.62 17.72 -4.25
C LEU A 202 -4.60 17.66 -3.06
N LEU A 203 -4.13 17.20 -1.89
CA LEU A 203 -4.92 17.16 -0.66
C LEU A 203 -4.83 18.44 0.17
N ALA A 204 -3.95 19.38 -0.17
CA ALA A 204 -3.72 20.62 0.58
C ALA A 204 -4.98 21.46 0.87
N PRO A 205 -6.01 21.53 -0.03
CA PRO A 205 -7.23 22.30 0.26
C PRO A 205 -7.99 21.85 1.52
N TRP A 206 -7.85 20.58 1.93
CA TRP A 206 -8.51 20.07 3.14
C TRP A 206 -7.66 20.19 4.42
N LEU A 207 -6.39 20.60 4.29
CA LEU A 207 -5.47 20.70 5.43
C LEU A 207 -5.89 21.78 6.46
N PRO A 208 -6.36 22.98 6.07
CA PRO A 208 -6.80 23.97 7.08
C PRO A 208 -7.92 23.44 7.96
N GLY A 209 -8.94 22.79 7.38
CA GLY A 209 -10.01 22.17 8.15
C GLY A 209 -9.51 21.03 9.06
N ALA A 210 -8.53 20.24 8.59
CA ALA A 210 -7.91 19.20 9.41
C ALA A 210 -7.18 19.78 10.63
N LEU A 211 -6.43 20.88 10.46
CA LEU A 211 -5.71 21.55 11.55
C LEU A 211 -6.66 22.13 12.61
N VAL A 212 -7.76 22.72 12.18
CA VAL A 212 -8.81 23.22 13.10
C VAL A 212 -9.38 22.04 13.91
N SER A 213 -9.77 20.96 13.25
CA SER A 213 -10.33 19.78 13.90
C SER A 213 -9.33 19.12 14.86
N LEU A 214 -8.05 19.07 14.52
CA LEU A 214 -6.99 18.53 15.38
C LEU A 214 -6.73 19.44 16.61
N GLY A 215 -6.83 20.76 16.47
CA GLY A 215 -6.63 21.71 17.57
C GLY A 215 -7.65 21.57 18.69
N GLY A 216 -8.89 21.16 18.38
CA GLY A 216 -9.93 20.85 19.36
C GLY A 216 -10.17 19.35 19.59
N GLY A 217 -9.42 18.48 18.91
CA GLY A 217 -9.65 17.03 18.86
C GLY A 217 -8.98 16.25 19.97
N SER A 218 -9.20 14.92 19.96
CA SER A 218 -8.60 14.00 20.89
C SER A 218 -7.11 13.75 20.59
N ARG A 219 -6.35 13.39 21.63
CA ARG A 219 -4.94 12.95 21.48
C ARG A 219 -4.84 11.71 20.59
N ASP A 220 -5.81 10.81 20.65
CA ASP A 220 -5.83 9.57 19.87
C ASP A 220 -5.95 9.87 18.37
N THR A 221 -6.78 10.85 17.98
CA THR A 221 -6.88 11.32 16.59
C THR A 221 -5.55 11.91 16.11
N ALA A 222 -4.90 12.75 16.92
CA ALA A 222 -3.62 13.34 16.57
C ALA A 222 -2.51 12.27 16.45
N LEU A 223 -2.46 11.31 17.39
CA LEU A 223 -1.54 10.17 17.32
C LEU A 223 -1.78 9.33 16.09
N ALA A 224 -3.04 9.03 15.76
CA ALA A 224 -3.39 8.28 14.55
C ALA A 224 -2.88 8.98 13.28
N VAL A 225 -3.03 10.30 13.17
CA VAL A 225 -2.50 11.09 12.04
C VAL A 225 -0.98 10.96 11.94
N VAL A 226 -0.25 11.10 13.05
CA VAL A 226 1.21 10.99 13.06
C VAL A 226 1.65 9.57 12.67
N VAL A 227 1.06 8.54 13.28
CA VAL A 227 1.37 7.14 12.96
C VAL A 227 1.10 6.85 11.49
N LEU A 228 -0.07 7.23 10.97
CA LEU A 228 -0.45 7.06 9.57
C LEU A 228 0.46 7.83 8.61
N GLY A 229 0.93 9.01 8.99
CA GLY A 229 1.85 9.82 8.18
C GLY A 229 3.26 9.26 8.13
N VAL A 230 3.79 8.83 9.27
CA VAL A 230 5.18 8.32 9.37
C VAL A 230 5.28 6.90 8.79
N PHE A 231 4.50 5.96 9.32
CA PHE A 231 4.69 4.54 8.99
C PHE A 231 4.03 4.16 7.65
N PRO A 232 2.70 4.17 7.50
CA PRO A 232 2.10 3.75 6.23
C PRO A 232 2.39 4.70 5.06
N ALA A 233 2.36 6.04 5.30
CA ALA A 233 2.54 6.98 4.21
C ALA A 233 4.02 7.21 3.86
N ALA A 234 4.89 7.66 4.76
CA ALA A 234 6.28 7.94 4.38
C ALA A 234 7.10 6.65 4.18
N LEU A 235 7.25 5.86 5.24
CA LEU A 235 8.12 4.67 5.22
C LEU A 235 7.52 3.52 4.41
N GLY A 236 6.21 3.30 4.51
CA GLY A 236 5.50 2.24 3.78
C GLY A 236 5.58 2.45 2.26
N TYR A 237 5.33 3.66 1.77
CA TYR A 237 5.48 3.96 0.33
C TYR A 237 6.94 3.88 -0.13
N ALA A 238 7.91 4.29 0.70
CA ALA A 238 9.33 4.18 0.35
C ALA A 238 9.77 2.72 0.19
N THR A 239 9.44 1.87 1.16
CA THR A 239 9.75 0.44 1.12
C THR A 239 8.98 -0.28 0.03
N TRP A 240 7.72 0.10 -0.21
CA TRP A 240 6.92 -0.40 -1.31
C TRP A 240 7.51 -0.06 -2.68
N THR A 241 7.89 1.19 -2.91
CA THR A 241 8.48 1.62 -4.19
C THR A 241 9.79 0.88 -4.47
N PHE A 242 10.59 0.62 -3.43
CA PHE A 242 11.78 -0.21 -3.56
C PHE A 242 11.42 -1.65 -3.95
N ALA A 243 10.44 -2.25 -3.28
CA ALA A 243 9.96 -3.60 -3.59
C ALA A 243 9.38 -3.69 -5.02
N LEU A 244 8.60 -2.68 -5.42
CA LEU A 244 8.03 -2.55 -6.76
C LEU A 244 9.12 -2.50 -7.84
N GLY A 245 10.20 -1.75 -7.58
CA GLY A 245 11.38 -1.68 -8.44
C GLY A 245 12.08 -3.02 -8.59
N TYR A 246 12.20 -3.78 -7.50
CA TYR A 246 12.93 -5.04 -7.45
C TYR A 246 12.12 -6.22 -8.04
N PHE A 247 10.85 -6.38 -7.64
CA PHE A 247 10.03 -7.55 -8.00
C PHE A 247 9.20 -7.35 -9.29
N GLY A 248 9.01 -6.12 -9.76
CA GLY A 248 8.01 -5.77 -10.80
C GLY A 248 6.62 -5.59 -10.21
N ALA A 249 5.69 -5.00 -11.01
CA ALA A 249 4.40 -4.55 -10.50
C ALA A 249 3.49 -5.72 -10.11
N ALA A 250 3.31 -6.70 -11.00
CA ALA A 250 2.42 -7.83 -10.77
C ALA A 250 2.87 -8.70 -9.59
N ARG A 251 4.19 -8.99 -9.48
CA ARG A 251 4.72 -9.84 -8.40
C ARG A 251 4.73 -9.12 -7.05
N ALA A 252 5.14 -7.84 -7.02
CA ALA A 252 5.12 -7.07 -5.79
C ALA A 252 3.70 -6.98 -5.22
N ALA A 253 2.71 -6.70 -6.06
CA ALA A 253 1.31 -6.59 -5.65
C ALA A 253 0.77 -7.88 -5.01
N ASN A 254 1.20 -9.06 -5.46
CA ASN A 254 0.75 -10.32 -4.87
C ASN A 254 1.17 -10.52 -3.40
N PHE A 255 2.27 -9.90 -2.95
CA PHE A 255 2.63 -9.96 -1.54
C PHE A 255 1.60 -9.25 -0.64
N LEU A 256 0.82 -8.31 -1.18
CA LEU A 256 -0.22 -7.62 -0.42
C LEU A 256 -1.37 -8.53 0.01
N TYR A 257 -1.53 -9.70 -0.60
CA TYR A 257 -2.46 -10.72 -0.11
C TYR A 257 -2.12 -11.23 1.30
N LEU A 258 -0.91 -10.98 1.80
CA LEU A 258 -0.55 -11.25 3.19
C LEU A 258 -1.10 -10.21 4.18
N THR A 259 -1.52 -9.03 3.69
CA THR A 259 -1.98 -7.93 4.56
C THR A 259 -3.13 -8.33 5.50
N PRO A 260 -4.21 -9.02 5.05
CA PRO A 260 -5.28 -9.43 5.96
C PRO A 260 -4.85 -10.45 7.02
N ALA A 261 -3.94 -11.36 6.66
CA ALA A 261 -3.40 -12.32 7.64
C ALA A 261 -2.56 -11.60 8.71
N VAL A 262 -1.73 -10.65 8.30
CA VAL A 262 -0.93 -9.82 9.23
C VAL A 262 -1.84 -8.92 10.06
N ALA A 263 -2.88 -8.30 9.47
CA ALA A 263 -3.85 -7.50 10.21
C ALA A 263 -4.56 -8.33 11.30
N THR A 264 -4.92 -9.57 10.99
CA THR A 264 -5.51 -10.50 11.98
C THR A 264 -4.54 -10.80 13.12
N LEU A 265 -3.27 -11.10 12.82
CA LEU A 265 -2.26 -11.35 13.84
C LEU A 265 -2.01 -10.12 14.73
N LEU A 266 -2.00 -8.92 14.13
CA LEU A 266 -1.89 -7.67 14.88
C LEU A 266 -3.10 -7.44 15.80
N SER A 267 -4.32 -7.70 15.33
CA SER A 267 -5.52 -7.62 16.16
C SER A 267 -5.45 -8.60 17.33
N MET A 268 -5.02 -9.85 17.10
CA MET A 268 -4.81 -10.81 18.20
C MET A 268 -3.85 -10.30 19.26
N ALA A 269 -2.72 -9.72 18.82
CA ALA A 269 -1.68 -9.25 19.73
C ALA A 269 -2.09 -7.98 20.50
N LEU A 270 -2.86 -7.09 19.87
CA LEU A 270 -3.19 -5.77 20.41
C LEU A 270 -4.52 -5.76 21.17
N THR A 271 -5.51 -6.53 20.72
CA THR A 271 -6.87 -6.54 21.28
C THR A 271 -7.24 -7.84 22.00
N GLY A 272 -6.38 -8.87 21.92
CA GLY A 272 -6.64 -10.19 22.49
C GLY A 272 -7.74 -10.99 21.76
N GLU A 273 -8.18 -10.50 20.60
CA GLU A 273 -9.18 -11.18 19.77
C GLU A 273 -8.65 -12.55 19.31
N ARG A 274 -9.47 -13.59 19.43
CA ARG A 274 -9.12 -14.92 18.90
C ARG A 274 -9.73 -15.08 17.51
N PRO A 275 -8.92 -15.29 16.45
CA PRO A 275 -9.45 -15.50 15.12
C PRO A 275 -10.28 -16.79 15.10
N GLY A 276 -11.44 -16.73 14.46
CA GLY A 276 -12.23 -17.91 14.17
C GLY A 276 -11.51 -18.87 13.21
N ILE A 277 -11.98 -20.10 13.12
CA ILE A 277 -11.44 -21.15 12.23
C ILE A 277 -11.38 -20.64 10.77
N ALA A 278 -12.42 -19.93 10.32
CA ALA A 278 -12.48 -19.33 8.98
C ALA A 278 -11.30 -18.38 8.72
N THR A 279 -10.97 -17.53 9.68
CA THR A 279 -9.85 -16.58 9.58
C THR A 279 -8.51 -17.32 9.51
N ALA A 280 -8.32 -18.37 10.32
CA ALA A 280 -7.11 -19.18 10.31
C ALA A 280 -6.94 -19.95 8.98
N CYS A 281 -7.99 -20.62 8.51
CA CYS A 281 -7.97 -21.35 7.24
C CYS A 281 -7.78 -20.41 6.04
N GLY A 282 -8.47 -19.27 6.02
CA GLY A 282 -8.34 -18.28 4.96
C GLY A 282 -6.93 -17.67 4.91
N GLY A 283 -6.33 -17.40 6.08
CA GLY A 283 -4.95 -16.92 6.19
C GLY A 283 -3.94 -17.93 5.63
N LEU A 284 -4.05 -19.19 5.97
CA LEU A 284 -3.20 -20.27 5.43
C LEU A 284 -3.35 -20.39 3.91
N LEU A 285 -4.57 -20.30 3.39
CA LEU A 285 -4.84 -20.35 1.96
C LEU A 285 -4.24 -19.13 1.23
N ALA A 286 -4.35 -17.94 1.80
CA ALA A 286 -3.74 -16.72 1.25
C ALA A 286 -2.21 -16.85 1.18
N ILE A 287 -1.57 -17.34 2.24
CA ILE A 287 -0.12 -17.58 2.29
C ILE A 287 0.30 -18.63 1.24
N ALA A 288 -0.45 -19.73 1.11
CA ALA A 288 -0.16 -20.75 0.12
C ALA A 288 -0.20 -20.18 -1.30
N GLY A 289 -1.21 -19.38 -1.65
CA GLY A 289 -1.31 -18.72 -2.95
C GLY A 289 -0.14 -17.77 -3.24
N VAL A 290 0.22 -16.91 -2.27
CA VAL A 290 1.41 -16.03 -2.40
C VAL A 290 2.69 -16.84 -2.61
N THR A 291 2.83 -17.95 -1.91
CA THR A 291 4.00 -18.85 -2.05
C THR A 291 4.09 -19.44 -3.47
N VAL A 292 2.97 -19.86 -4.05
CA VAL A 292 2.92 -20.34 -5.44
C VAL A 292 3.34 -19.23 -6.41
N VAL A 293 2.84 -18.00 -6.24
CA VAL A 293 3.25 -16.84 -7.06
C VAL A 293 4.73 -16.56 -6.92
N ALA A 294 5.25 -16.58 -5.70
CA ALA A 294 6.65 -16.26 -5.43
C ALA A 294 7.62 -17.30 -6.05
N TRP A 295 7.27 -18.59 -6.01
CA TRP A 295 8.15 -19.66 -6.47
C TRP A 295 7.99 -19.98 -7.96
N ARG A 296 6.76 -20.05 -8.46
CA ARG A 296 6.45 -20.51 -9.83
C ARG A 296 5.84 -19.42 -10.73
N GLY A 297 5.47 -18.28 -10.22
CA GLY A 297 4.92 -17.16 -10.98
C GLY A 297 5.94 -16.45 -11.89
N ARG A 298 7.17 -16.98 -12.00
CA ARG A 298 8.20 -16.51 -12.92
C ARG A 298 7.93 -17.07 -14.31
N SER A 299 7.89 -16.23 -15.30
CA SER A 299 8.05 -16.56 -16.74
C SER A 299 9.45 -16.20 -17.17
#